data_add2867f3f4fd95f6b3df4eb9682eb3b
#
_entry.id   add2867f3f4fd95f6b3df4eb9682eb3b
#
_cell.length_a   1.000
_cell.length_b   1.000
_cell.length_c   1.000
_cell.angle_alpha   90.00
_cell.angle_beta   90.00
_cell.angle_gamma   90.00
#
_symmetry.space_group_name_H-M   'P 1'
#
loop_
_entity.id
_entity.type
_entity.pdbx_description
1 polymer ?
#
loop_
_entity_poly.entity_id
_entity_poly.type
_entity_poly.pdbx_seq_one_letter_code
_entity_poly.pdbx_strand_id
1 'polypeptide(L)'
;MSIELRPANSLSVGERAKLFTAAYEGYLMPMHIDVAALGWMQEKFDFDLEASRIAYRDDEPVGLVNVGIRETDAWIGGVGVVASARRAGVGEALMRAAHEEAGSRGVERVWLEVIVENADALALYEKLGYTVVQDVEVWTLRGAAGDSAGREVPVEEAKAQLPERHEPWQRADGTLAHYDDVRGLVTDTGAMLFCVRSSTQLQQYAGEPEPLIRALRTFGDVYVLNLPADDPAAQVLRELGGSVTVRQHEMLLQLQD
;
A
#
# COMPACT_ATOMS: atom_id res chain seq x y z
N MET A 1 17.58 29.08 1.37
CA MET A 1 17.53 28.22 0.16
C MET A 1 16.08 27.88 -0.07
N SER A 2 15.56 28.17 -1.26
CA SER A 2 14.16 27.87 -1.63
C SER A 2 14.04 26.41 -2.09
N ILE A 3 12.95 25.75 -1.71
CA ILE A 3 12.58 24.45 -2.27
C ILE A 3 11.66 24.73 -3.46
N GLU A 4 11.99 24.16 -4.60
CA GLU A 4 11.13 24.14 -5.78
C GLU A 4 10.45 22.77 -5.88
N LEU A 5 9.16 22.75 -6.19
CA LEU A 5 8.38 21.51 -6.39
C LEU A 5 8.02 21.41 -7.86
N ARG A 6 8.36 20.27 -8.47
CA ARG A 6 8.03 19.96 -9.88
C ARG A 6 7.24 18.65 -9.93
N PRO A 7 6.38 18.43 -10.95
CA PRO A 7 5.73 17.15 -11.16
C PRO A 7 6.74 16.00 -11.30
N ALA A 8 6.34 14.78 -10.94
CA ALA A 8 7.26 13.64 -10.94
C ALA A 8 7.75 13.23 -12.33
N ASN A 9 7.03 13.59 -13.39
CA ASN A 9 7.48 13.41 -14.78
C ASN A 9 8.66 14.34 -15.17
N SER A 10 9.07 15.28 -14.32
CA SER A 10 10.32 16.04 -14.46
C SER A 10 11.58 15.18 -14.38
N LEU A 11 11.46 13.96 -13.86
CA LEU A 11 12.52 12.95 -13.81
C LEU A 11 12.10 11.68 -14.56
N SER A 12 13.05 11.04 -15.20
CA SER A 12 12.86 9.68 -15.74
C SER A 12 12.56 8.68 -14.63
N VAL A 13 11.95 7.55 -14.96
CA VAL A 13 11.69 6.47 -14.00
C VAL A 13 12.97 5.99 -13.30
N GLY A 14 14.10 5.99 -14.01
CA GLY A 14 15.40 5.60 -13.45
C GLY A 14 15.94 6.60 -12.42
N GLU A 15 15.77 7.89 -12.66
CA GLU A 15 16.15 8.94 -11.71
C GLU A 15 15.23 8.93 -10.49
N ARG A 16 13.92 8.74 -10.69
CA ARG A 16 12.95 8.60 -9.59
C ARG A 16 13.25 7.37 -8.72
N ALA A 17 13.61 6.23 -9.31
CA ALA A 17 13.97 5.03 -8.56
C ALA A 17 15.23 5.24 -7.70
N LYS A 18 16.25 5.92 -8.25
CA LYS A 18 17.45 6.31 -7.50
C LYS A 18 17.12 7.26 -6.35
N LEU A 19 16.31 8.28 -6.63
CA LEU A 19 15.89 9.25 -5.61
C LEU A 19 15.06 8.57 -4.51
N PHE A 20 14.15 7.66 -4.87
CA PHE A 20 13.36 6.88 -3.92
C PHE A 20 14.29 6.10 -2.99
N THR A 21 15.20 5.29 -3.53
CA THR A 21 16.16 4.53 -2.74
C THR A 21 16.98 5.42 -1.81
N ALA A 22 17.50 6.54 -2.31
CA ALA A 22 18.29 7.50 -1.51
C ALA A 22 17.45 8.18 -0.41
N ALA A 23 16.19 8.50 -0.69
CA ALA A 23 15.29 9.13 0.27
C ALA A 23 14.89 8.20 1.43
N TYR A 24 14.94 6.88 1.19
CA TYR A 24 14.67 5.85 2.21
C TYR A 24 15.95 5.29 2.85
N GLU A 25 17.12 5.86 2.56
CA GLU A 25 18.36 5.48 3.26
C GLU A 25 18.26 5.75 4.77
N GLY A 26 18.56 4.72 5.56
CA GLY A 26 18.40 4.77 7.03
C GLY A 26 16.95 4.70 7.52
N TYR A 27 15.99 4.34 6.66
CA TYR A 27 14.61 4.10 7.07
C TYR A 27 14.49 2.82 7.92
N LEU A 28 13.39 2.68 8.68
CA LEU A 28 13.13 1.55 9.58
C LEU A 28 13.18 0.19 8.88
N MET A 29 12.82 0.18 7.60
CA MET A 29 12.96 -0.99 6.73
C MET A 29 13.88 -0.64 5.55
N PRO A 30 14.88 -1.46 5.24
CA PRO A 30 15.69 -1.25 4.04
C PRO A 30 14.80 -1.29 2.79
N MET A 31 14.76 -0.20 2.04
CA MET A 31 14.01 -0.12 0.79
C MET A 31 14.98 0.16 -0.36
N HIS A 32 15.11 -0.81 -1.24
CA HIS A 32 15.81 -0.64 -2.50
C HIS A 32 14.82 -0.81 -3.64
N ILE A 33 14.52 0.28 -4.33
CA ILE A 33 13.55 0.32 -5.42
C ILE A 33 14.32 0.53 -6.73
N ASP A 34 14.31 -0.48 -7.57
CA ASP A 34 14.85 -0.38 -8.92
C ASP A 34 13.79 0.13 -9.91
N VAL A 35 14.22 0.29 -11.17
CA VAL A 35 13.35 0.79 -12.25
C VAL A 35 12.13 -0.10 -12.49
N ALA A 36 12.33 -1.43 -12.43
CA ALA A 36 11.26 -2.38 -12.67
C ALA A 36 10.23 -2.36 -11.53
N ALA A 37 10.70 -2.32 -10.27
CA ALA A 37 9.84 -2.22 -9.10
C ALA A 37 9.03 -0.91 -9.08
N LEU A 38 9.67 0.24 -9.36
CA LEU A 38 8.95 1.52 -9.39
C LEU A 38 7.96 1.58 -10.55
N GLY A 39 8.33 1.05 -11.73
CA GLY A 39 7.41 0.96 -12.88
C GLY A 39 6.20 0.08 -12.57
N TRP A 40 6.42 -1.05 -11.92
CA TRP A 40 5.36 -1.94 -11.45
C TRP A 40 4.44 -1.25 -10.43
N MET A 41 5.02 -0.55 -9.42
CA MET A 41 4.23 0.21 -8.44
C MET A 41 3.41 1.31 -9.12
N GLN A 42 4.01 2.03 -10.07
CA GLN A 42 3.34 3.10 -10.80
C GLN A 42 2.11 2.58 -11.55
N GLU A 43 2.22 1.43 -12.21
CA GLU A 43 1.12 0.81 -12.94
C GLU A 43 0.05 0.25 -11.98
N LYS A 44 0.46 -0.53 -10.97
CA LYS A 44 -0.48 -1.28 -10.12
C LYS A 44 -1.19 -0.40 -9.09
N PHE A 45 -0.58 0.71 -8.70
CA PHE A 45 -1.14 1.61 -7.69
C PHE A 45 -1.62 2.94 -8.27
N ASP A 46 -1.73 3.04 -9.61
CA ASP A 46 -2.24 4.20 -10.33
C ASP A 46 -1.50 5.50 -9.97
N PHE A 47 -0.15 5.45 -9.89
CA PHE A 47 0.62 6.66 -9.60
C PHE A 47 0.47 7.67 -10.72
N ASP A 48 -0.16 8.78 -10.40
CA ASP A 48 -0.27 9.94 -11.27
C ASP A 48 1.00 10.81 -11.16
N LEU A 49 1.73 10.92 -12.26
CA LEU A 49 3.01 11.64 -12.29
C LEU A 49 2.86 13.16 -12.26
N GLU A 50 1.68 13.68 -12.62
CA GLU A 50 1.37 15.11 -12.50
C GLU A 50 0.94 15.47 -11.08
N ALA A 51 0.30 14.56 -10.33
CA ALA A 51 -0.03 14.76 -8.93
C ALA A 51 1.15 14.46 -8.00
N SER A 52 1.97 13.49 -8.35
CA SER A 52 3.23 13.19 -7.67
C SER A 52 4.23 14.34 -7.81
N ARG A 53 5.05 14.58 -6.79
CA ARG A 53 5.98 15.72 -6.77
C ARG A 53 7.42 15.31 -6.47
N ILE A 54 8.34 16.06 -7.06
CA ILE A 54 9.78 16.03 -6.74
C ILE A 54 10.15 17.39 -6.13
N ALA A 55 10.83 17.35 -5.00
CA ALA A 55 11.42 18.54 -4.37
C ALA A 55 12.85 18.73 -4.86
N TYR A 56 13.16 19.93 -5.30
CA TYR A 56 14.50 20.35 -5.71
C TYR A 56 15.05 21.40 -4.76
N ARG A 57 16.35 21.33 -4.51
CA ARG A 57 17.13 22.34 -3.82
C ARG A 57 18.39 22.59 -4.65
N ASP A 58 18.57 23.85 -5.10
CA ASP A 58 19.69 24.24 -5.98
C ASP A 58 19.79 23.33 -7.23
N ASP A 59 18.65 23.06 -7.88
CA ASP A 59 18.46 22.15 -9.03
C ASP A 59 18.75 20.66 -8.78
N GLU A 60 19.09 20.26 -7.55
CA GLU A 60 19.28 18.86 -7.19
C GLU A 60 17.98 18.26 -6.61
N PRO A 61 17.53 17.08 -7.05
CA PRO A 61 16.36 16.44 -6.49
C PRO A 61 16.66 15.88 -5.08
N VAL A 62 15.90 16.33 -4.08
CA VAL A 62 16.13 16.04 -2.66
C VAL A 62 14.98 15.33 -1.97
N GLY A 63 13.86 15.12 -2.64
CA GLY A 63 12.72 14.41 -2.07
C GLY A 63 11.65 14.15 -3.11
N LEU A 64 10.73 13.23 -2.79
CA LEU A 64 9.62 12.86 -3.65
C LEU A 64 8.39 12.49 -2.81
N VAL A 65 7.21 12.61 -3.44
CA VAL A 65 5.96 11.99 -3.00
C VAL A 65 5.30 11.33 -4.20
N ASN A 66 4.89 10.07 -4.05
CA ASN A 66 4.11 9.33 -5.05
C ASN A 66 2.63 9.34 -4.64
N VAL A 67 1.77 9.69 -5.59
CA VAL A 67 0.32 9.81 -5.38
C VAL A 67 -0.40 8.92 -6.39
N GLY A 68 -1.15 7.94 -5.90
CA GLY A 68 -2.13 7.21 -6.69
C GLY A 68 -3.47 7.96 -6.64
N ILE A 69 -4.22 7.98 -7.76
CA ILE A 69 -5.55 8.61 -7.82
C ILE A 69 -6.55 7.64 -8.44
N ARG A 70 -7.70 7.47 -7.77
CA ARG A 70 -8.85 6.70 -8.24
C ARG A 70 -10.13 7.45 -7.88
N GLU A 71 -10.88 7.88 -8.87
CA GLU A 71 -12.15 8.61 -8.65
C GLU A 71 -11.99 9.78 -7.69
N THR A 72 -12.61 9.70 -6.51
CA THR A 72 -12.54 10.72 -5.45
C THR A 72 -11.53 10.40 -4.35
N ASP A 73 -10.74 9.34 -4.52
CA ASP A 73 -9.72 8.91 -3.57
C ASP A 73 -8.31 9.11 -4.13
N ALA A 74 -7.39 9.51 -3.25
CA ALA A 74 -5.96 9.43 -3.52
C ALA A 74 -5.26 8.60 -2.45
N TRP A 75 -4.08 8.11 -2.78
CA TRP A 75 -3.22 7.37 -1.88
C TRP A 75 -1.78 7.86 -1.97
N ILE A 76 -1.17 8.11 -0.82
CA ILE A 76 0.25 8.45 -0.74
C ILE A 76 1.07 7.16 -0.70
N GLY A 77 1.55 6.74 -1.86
CA GLY A 77 2.33 5.51 -2.04
C GLY A 77 3.78 5.60 -1.55
N GLY A 78 4.12 6.71 -0.94
CA GLY A 78 5.42 6.97 -0.32
C GLY A 78 5.83 8.42 -0.43
N VAL A 79 6.34 8.96 0.67
CA VAL A 79 7.00 10.26 0.74
C VAL A 79 8.38 10.08 1.37
N GLY A 80 9.40 10.62 0.73
CA GLY A 80 10.76 10.49 1.21
C GLY A 80 11.61 11.72 0.93
N VAL A 81 12.58 11.97 1.81
CA VAL A 81 13.53 13.08 1.70
C VAL A 81 14.94 12.56 1.97
N VAL A 82 15.90 12.88 1.11
CA VAL A 82 17.29 12.48 1.29
C VAL A 82 17.86 13.03 2.60
N ALA A 83 18.74 12.29 3.25
CA ALA A 83 19.23 12.61 4.59
C ALA A 83 19.73 14.06 4.75
N SER A 84 20.45 14.60 3.74
CA SER A 84 21.00 15.97 3.74
C SER A 84 19.94 17.07 3.66
N ALA A 85 18.68 16.74 3.35
CA ALA A 85 17.57 17.70 3.22
C ALA A 85 16.46 17.49 4.25
N ARG A 86 16.60 16.50 5.14
CA ARG A 86 15.62 16.25 6.22
C ARG A 86 15.57 17.41 7.22
N ARG A 87 14.45 17.54 7.95
CA ARG A 87 14.20 18.55 9.01
C ARG A 87 14.18 20.01 8.50
N ALA A 88 14.10 20.19 7.18
CA ALA A 88 14.00 21.50 6.53
C ALA A 88 12.61 21.80 5.95
N GLY A 89 11.56 21.06 6.38
CA GLY A 89 10.18 21.23 5.92
C GLY A 89 9.87 20.64 4.53
N VAL A 90 10.83 19.95 3.90
CA VAL A 90 10.68 19.42 2.54
C VAL A 90 9.53 18.39 2.45
N GLY A 91 9.44 17.46 3.42
CA GLY A 91 8.36 16.47 3.45
C GLY A 91 6.97 17.10 3.58
N GLU A 92 6.84 18.12 4.43
CA GLU A 92 5.58 18.88 4.57
C GLU A 92 5.21 19.60 3.27
N ALA A 93 6.18 20.24 2.61
CA ALA A 93 5.95 20.94 1.35
C ALA A 93 5.50 19.97 0.23
N LEU A 94 6.13 18.78 0.13
CA LEU A 94 5.74 17.72 -0.79
C LEU A 94 4.29 17.27 -0.56
N MET A 95 3.95 16.98 0.69
CA MET A 95 2.60 16.51 1.06
C MET A 95 1.54 17.57 0.75
N ARG A 96 1.77 18.85 1.13
CA ARG A 96 0.83 19.93 0.84
C ARG A 96 0.60 20.13 -0.65
N ALA A 97 1.66 20.10 -1.46
CA ALA A 97 1.52 20.22 -2.90
C ALA A 97 0.80 19.02 -3.54
N ALA A 98 0.99 17.80 -2.99
CA ALA A 98 0.25 16.62 -3.41
C ALA A 98 -1.26 16.74 -3.07
N HIS A 99 -1.59 17.23 -1.88
CA HIS A 99 -2.99 17.47 -1.48
C HIS A 99 -3.67 18.53 -2.34
N GLU A 100 -2.98 19.65 -2.60
CA GLU A 100 -3.49 20.73 -3.45
C GLU A 100 -3.80 20.23 -4.87
N GLU A 101 -2.87 19.50 -5.46
CA GLU A 101 -3.07 18.94 -6.79
C GLU A 101 -4.19 17.89 -6.83
N ALA A 102 -4.23 16.98 -5.86
CA ALA A 102 -5.28 15.97 -5.75
C ALA A 102 -6.66 16.65 -5.59
N GLY A 103 -6.78 17.64 -4.68
CA GLY A 103 -8.03 18.39 -4.49
C GLY A 103 -8.47 19.13 -5.74
N SER A 104 -7.53 19.73 -6.50
CA SER A 104 -7.85 20.40 -7.77
C SER A 104 -8.47 19.48 -8.82
N ARG A 105 -8.32 18.16 -8.65
CA ARG A 105 -8.87 17.10 -9.53
C ARG A 105 -10.12 16.45 -8.96
N GLY A 106 -10.69 17.00 -7.88
CA GLY A 106 -11.92 16.48 -7.27
C GLY A 106 -11.70 15.30 -6.31
N VAL A 107 -10.46 15.07 -5.86
CA VAL A 107 -10.19 14.12 -4.78
C VAL A 107 -10.74 14.68 -3.47
N GLU A 108 -11.51 13.86 -2.77
CA GLU A 108 -12.12 14.19 -1.47
C GLU A 108 -11.37 13.55 -0.30
N ARG A 109 -10.72 12.40 -0.53
CA ARG A 109 -10.09 11.58 0.50
C ARG A 109 -8.67 11.21 0.11
N VAL A 110 -7.73 11.40 1.04
CA VAL A 110 -6.33 10.99 0.83
C VAL A 110 -5.93 9.98 1.90
N TRP A 111 -5.54 8.80 1.47
CA TRP A 111 -5.16 7.67 2.30
C TRP A 111 -3.64 7.52 2.35
N LEU A 112 -3.14 6.95 3.42
CA LEU A 112 -1.76 6.49 3.54
C LEU A 112 -1.64 5.42 4.62
N GLU A 113 -0.54 4.65 4.59
CA GLU A 113 -0.12 3.83 5.72
C GLU A 113 1.22 4.33 6.25
N VAL A 114 1.36 4.31 7.58
CA VAL A 114 2.60 4.66 8.26
C VAL A 114 2.99 3.58 9.27
N ILE A 115 4.26 3.18 9.26
CA ILE A 115 4.79 2.22 10.24
C ILE A 115 4.63 2.83 11.65
N VAL A 116 4.07 2.06 12.58
CA VAL A 116 3.73 2.51 13.95
C VAL A 116 4.94 3.12 14.66
N GLU A 117 6.13 2.58 14.43
CA GLU A 117 7.38 3.04 15.04
C GLU A 117 7.95 4.32 14.38
N ASN A 118 7.35 4.81 13.28
CA ASN A 118 7.81 6.02 12.58
C ASN A 118 7.18 7.30 13.15
N ALA A 119 7.59 7.65 14.38
CA ALA A 119 7.01 8.78 15.10
C ALA A 119 7.17 10.13 14.36
N ASP A 120 8.27 10.33 13.61
CA ASP A 120 8.49 11.56 12.86
C ASP A 120 7.50 11.72 11.70
N ALA A 121 7.18 10.63 10.99
CA ALA A 121 6.19 10.65 9.91
C ALA A 121 4.77 10.77 10.47
N LEU A 122 4.45 10.03 11.54
CA LEU A 122 3.16 10.12 12.21
C LEU A 122 2.86 11.56 12.65
N ALA A 123 3.81 12.22 13.34
CA ALA A 123 3.66 13.61 13.76
C ALA A 123 3.45 14.59 12.56
N LEU A 124 4.11 14.32 11.41
CA LEU A 124 3.89 15.10 10.20
C LEU A 124 2.46 14.90 9.66
N TYR A 125 1.97 13.68 9.59
CA TYR A 125 0.64 13.40 9.05
C TYR A 125 -0.46 13.93 9.97
N GLU A 126 -0.34 13.76 11.28
CA GLU A 126 -1.26 14.38 12.26
C GLU A 126 -1.30 15.91 12.13
N LYS A 127 -0.12 16.56 11.97
CA LYS A 127 -0.02 18.02 11.71
C LYS A 127 -0.73 18.43 10.42
N LEU A 128 -0.74 17.56 9.41
CA LEU A 128 -1.43 17.79 8.14
C LEU A 128 -2.93 17.49 8.18
N GLY A 129 -3.45 17.00 9.32
CA GLY A 129 -4.87 16.73 9.53
C GLY A 129 -5.29 15.28 9.26
N TYR A 130 -4.35 14.37 9.04
CA TYR A 130 -4.68 12.95 8.96
C TYR A 130 -5.11 12.40 10.33
N THR A 131 -6.06 11.49 10.31
CA THR A 131 -6.51 10.73 11.47
C THR A 131 -6.31 9.24 11.24
N VAL A 132 -5.96 8.50 12.27
CA VAL A 132 -5.89 7.03 12.21
C VAL A 132 -7.31 6.49 12.06
N VAL A 133 -7.52 5.65 11.04
CA VAL A 133 -8.78 4.96 10.78
C VAL A 133 -8.76 3.56 11.36
N GLN A 134 -7.66 2.84 11.14
CA GLN A 134 -7.44 1.49 11.65
C GLN A 134 -5.95 1.14 11.71
N ASP A 135 -5.65 0.10 12.47
CA ASP A 135 -4.34 -0.54 12.44
C ASP A 135 -4.36 -1.66 11.41
N VAL A 136 -3.28 -1.77 10.63
CA VAL A 136 -3.09 -2.83 9.64
C VAL A 136 -1.77 -3.54 9.84
N GLU A 137 -1.76 -4.84 9.56
CA GLU A 137 -0.61 -5.70 9.77
C GLU A 137 -0.21 -6.41 8.49
N VAL A 138 1.10 -6.57 8.29
CA VAL A 138 1.65 -7.42 7.23
C VAL A 138 2.01 -8.76 7.84
N TRP A 139 1.39 -9.82 7.33
CA TRP A 139 1.54 -11.18 7.83
C TRP A 139 2.32 -12.07 6.90
N THR A 140 3.08 -12.98 7.49
CA THR A 140 3.68 -14.13 6.81
C THR A 140 3.34 -15.40 7.55
N LEU A 141 2.91 -16.45 6.82
CA LEU A 141 2.69 -17.79 7.36
C LEU A 141 3.45 -18.77 6.49
N ARG A 142 4.52 -19.34 7.03
CA ARG A 142 5.42 -20.24 6.31
C ARG A 142 4.98 -21.68 6.38
N GLY A 143 5.42 -22.45 5.38
CA GLY A 143 5.21 -23.89 5.28
C GLY A 143 3.92 -24.28 4.58
N ALA A 144 4.06 -25.03 3.51
CA ALA A 144 2.95 -25.72 2.87
C ALA A 144 2.48 -26.84 3.80
N ALA A 145 1.30 -26.72 4.34
CA ALA A 145 0.63 -27.76 5.12
C ALA A 145 -0.88 -27.51 5.06
N GLY A 146 -1.48 -27.83 3.94
CA GLY A 146 -2.92 -27.70 3.76
C GLY A 146 -3.50 -29.08 3.41
N ASP A 147 -4.47 -29.47 4.14
CA ASP A 147 -5.54 -30.33 3.68
C ASP A 147 -6.75 -29.41 3.55
N SER A 148 -7.16 -29.11 2.35
CA SER A 148 -8.28 -28.20 2.21
C SER A 148 -9.31 -28.73 1.24
N ALA A 149 -10.56 -28.58 1.64
CA ALA A 149 -11.72 -28.73 0.79
C ALA A 149 -12.00 -27.51 -0.09
N GLY A 150 -11.00 -26.61 -0.28
CA GLY A 150 -11.14 -25.45 -1.14
C GLY A 150 -11.14 -25.83 -2.62
N ARG A 151 -12.03 -25.21 -3.39
CA ARG A 151 -12.13 -25.35 -4.84
C ARG A 151 -11.81 -24.03 -5.52
N GLU A 152 -10.88 -24.05 -6.47
CA GLU A 152 -10.69 -22.89 -7.34
C GLU A 152 -11.90 -22.67 -8.24
N VAL A 153 -12.25 -21.41 -8.43
CA VAL A 153 -13.38 -20.95 -9.22
C VAL A 153 -12.98 -19.75 -10.08
N PRO A 154 -13.75 -19.40 -11.10
CA PRO A 154 -13.60 -18.10 -11.77
C PRO A 154 -13.62 -16.95 -10.77
N VAL A 155 -12.85 -15.90 -11.05
CA VAL A 155 -12.73 -14.71 -10.17
C VAL A 155 -14.10 -14.13 -9.86
N GLU A 156 -14.98 -14.03 -10.87
CA GLU A 156 -16.33 -13.48 -10.76
C GLU A 156 -17.22 -14.29 -9.80
N GLU A 157 -17.06 -15.63 -9.77
CA GLU A 157 -17.80 -16.50 -8.85
C GLU A 157 -17.40 -16.27 -7.39
N ALA A 158 -16.10 -16.12 -7.14
CA ALA A 158 -15.61 -15.79 -5.80
C ALA A 158 -15.99 -14.35 -5.42
N LYS A 159 -15.78 -13.40 -6.34
CA LYS A 159 -16.05 -11.98 -6.13
C LYS A 159 -17.51 -11.70 -5.78
N ALA A 160 -18.45 -12.40 -6.40
CA ALA A 160 -19.87 -12.25 -6.11
C ALA A 160 -20.26 -12.59 -4.66
N GLN A 161 -19.39 -13.26 -3.90
CA GLN A 161 -19.60 -13.61 -2.49
C GLN A 161 -18.89 -12.64 -1.53
N LEU A 162 -18.07 -11.71 -2.04
CA LEU A 162 -17.34 -10.74 -1.21
C LEU A 162 -18.24 -9.54 -0.91
N PRO A 163 -18.23 -9.00 0.32
CA PRO A 163 -18.94 -7.79 0.66
C PRO A 163 -18.27 -6.57 0.03
N GLU A 164 -19.06 -5.56 -0.29
CA GLU A 164 -18.53 -4.22 -0.52
C GLU A 164 -18.07 -3.65 0.81
N ARG A 165 -16.75 -3.42 0.95
CA ARG A 165 -16.15 -2.79 2.13
C ARG A 165 -14.90 -2.02 1.72
N HIS A 166 -14.46 -1.13 2.60
CA HIS A 166 -13.15 -0.50 2.45
C HIS A 166 -12.06 -1.58 2.55
N GLU A 167 -11.18 -1.60 1.57
CA GLU A 167 -9.95 -2.38 1.58
C GLU A 167 -8.77 -1.41 1.41
N PRO A 168 -7.65 -1.61 2.10
CA PRO A 168 -6.44 -0.81 1.87
C PRO A 168 -6.06 -0.79 0.39
N TRP A 169 -5.49 0.32 -0.07
CA TRP A 169 -5.25 0.60 -1.50
C TRP A 169 -4.67 -0.58 -2.28
N GLN A 170 -3.70 -1.28 -1.66
CA GLN A 170 -2.98 -2.39 -2.29
C GLN A 170 -3.83 -3.65 -2.49
N ARG A 171 -4.95 -3.77 -1.78
CA ARG A 171 -5.89 -4.90 -1.84
C ARG A 171 -7.22 -4.53 -2.44
N ALA A 172 -7.45 -3.24 -2.69
CA ALA A 172 -8.68 -2.73 -3.27
C ALA A 172 -8.87 -3.21 -4.71
N ASP A 173 -10.12 -3.23 -5.16
CA ASP A 173 -10.52 -3.66 -6.50
C ASP A 173 -9.75 -2.97 -7.61
N GLY A 174 -9.49 -1.67 -7.47
CA GLY A 174 -8.69 -0.92 -8.43
C GLY A 174 -7.29 -1.50 -8.61
N THR A 175 -6.61 -1.93 -7.52
CA THR A 175 -5.33 -2.63 -7.62
C THR A 175 -5.48 -4.01 -8.25
N LEU A 176 -6.51 -4.77 -7.84
CA LEU A 176 -6.74 -6.12 -8.38
C LEU A 176 -7.06 -6.12 -9.87
N ALA A 177 -7.69 -5.06 -10.38
CA ALA A 177 -7.96 -4.89 -11.82
C ALA A 177 -6.68 -4.82 -12.68
N HIS A 178 -5.55 -4.46 -12.10
CA HIS A 178 -4.25 -4.42 -12.77
C HIS A 178 -3.48 -5.76 -12.71
N TYR A 179 -4.03 -6.79 -12.05
CA TYR A 179 -3.35 -8.08 -11.90
C TYR A 179 -3.93 -9.13 -12.84
N ASP A 180 -3.07 -9.75 -13.65
CA ASP A 180 -3.44 -10.85 -14.55
C ASP A 180 -3.48 -12.21 -13.84
N ASP A 181 -3.02 -12.28 -12.59
CA ASP A 181 -2.82 -13.51 -11.83
C ASP A 181 -3.75 -13.65 -10.62
N VAL A 182 -4.84 -12.85 -10.56
CA VAL A 182 -5.88 -13.00 -9.55
C VAL A 182 -6.63 -14.32 -9.78
N ARG A 183 -6.82 -15.05 -8.69
CA ARG A 183 -7.53 -16.34 -8.68
C ARG A 183 -8.65 -16.29 -7.64
N GLY A 184 -9.72 -17.00 -7.91
CA GLY A 184 -10.84 -17.20 -6.99
C GLY A 184 -10.78 -18.57 -6.33
N LEU A 185 -11.14 -18.65 -5.04
CA LEU A 185 -11.30 -19.90 -4.32
C LEU A 185 -12.53 -19.83 -3.43
N VAL A 186 -13.26 -20.94 -3.33
CA VAL A 186 -14.40 -21.10 -2.43
C VAL A 186 -14.22 -22.33 -1.55
N THR A 187 -14.77 -22.26 -0.34
CA THR A 187 -14.96 -23.36 0.60
C THR A 187 -16.44 -23.48 0.91
N ASP A 188 -16.82 -24.42 1.76
CA ASP A 188 -18.22 -24.55 2.21
C ASP A 188 -18.71 -23.33 3.02
N THR A 189 -17.77 -22.55 3.59
CA THR A 189 -18.07 -21.45 4.54
C THR A 189 -17.57 -20.09 4.08
N GLY A 190 -16.99 -19.95 2.89
CA GLY A 190 -16.49 -18.67 2.42
C GLY A 190 -15.86 -18.68 1.04
N ALA A 191 -15.45 -17.49 0.62
CA ALA A 191 -14.80 -17.22 -0.67
C ALA A 191 -13.61 -16.27 -0.50
N MET A 192 -12.64 -16.33 -1.42
CA MET A 192 -11.51 -15.40 -1.45
C MET A 192 -10.99 -15.13 -2.85
N LEU A 193 -10.30 -13.99 -2.98
CA LEU A 193 -9.39 -13.64 -4.07
C LEU A 193 -7.94 -13.72 -3.59
N PHE A 194 -7.07 -14.29 -4.39
CA PHE A 194 -5.65 -14.44 -4.08
C PHE A 194 -4.78 -14.42 -5.33
N CYS A 195 -3.47 -14.23 -5.15
CA CYS A 195 -2.46 -14.33 -6.21
C CYS A 195 -1.38 -15.33 -5.78
N VAL A 196 -0.78 -16.02 -6.75
CA VAL A 196 0.37 -16.92 -6.51
C VAL A 196 1.57 -16.39 -7.27
N ARG A 197 2.56 -15.91 -6.51
CA ARG A 197 3.82 -15.32 -7.03
C ARG A 197 5.00 -15.97 -6.31
N SER A 198 5.95 -15.19 -5.80
CA SER A 198 7.00 -15.67 -4.87
C SER A 198 6.42 -16.17 -3.54
N SER A 199 5.22 -15.72 -3.20
CA SER A 199 4.38 -16.20 -2.10
C SER A 199 2.93 -16.22 -2.55
N THR A 200 2.06 -16.91 -1.80
CA THR A 200 0.61 -16.89 -2.02
C THR A 200 0.02 -15.72 -1.26
N GLN A 201 -0.57 -14.77 -1.98
CA GLN A 201 -1.03 -13.50 -1.41
C GLN A 201 -2.55 -13.51 -1.27
N LEU A 202 -3.06 -13.50 -0.03
CA LEU A 202 -4.47 -13.25 0.24
C LEU A 202 -4.78 -11.79 -0.08
N GLN A 203 -5.76 -11.56 -0.93
CA GLN A 203 -6.21 -10.22 -1.31
C GLN A 203 -7.49 -9.85 -0.55
N GLN A 204 -8.58 -10.50 -0.83
CA GLN A 204 -9.89 -10.24 -0.22
C GLN A 204 -10.55 -11.57 0.14
N TYR A 205 -11.41 -11.56 1.17
CA TYR A 205 -12.16 -12.75 1.54
C TYR A 205 -13.49 -12.41 2.23
N ALA A 206 -14.38 -13.40 2.28
CA ALA A 206 -15.61 -13.39 3.06
C ALA A 206 -15.86 -14.77 3.68
N GLY A 207 -16.58 -14.82 4.80
CA GLY A 207 -16.88 -16.03 5.53
C GLY A 207 -15.83 -16.43 6.55
N GLU A 208 -15.73 -17.71 6.88
CA GLU A 208 -14.80 -18.23 7.88
C GLU A 208 -13.36 -18.25 7.35
N PRO A 209 -12.39 -17.53 8.00
CA PRO A 209 -11.04 -17.41 7.47
C PRO A 209 -10.21 -18.69 7.61
N GLU A 210 -10.44 -19.54 8.61
CA GLU A 210 -9.60 -20.71 8.85
C GLU A 210 -9.60 -21.71 7.68
N PRO A 211 -10.75 -22.17 7.15
CA PRO A 211 -10.78 -23.04 5.97
C PRO A 211 -10.13 -22.40 4.76
N LEU A 212 -10.34 -21.09 4.56
CA LEU A 212 -9.76 -20.34 3.45
C LEU A 212 -8.22 -20.26 3.54
N ILE A 213 -7.68 -19.91 4.71
CA ILE A 213 -6.22 -19.82 4.93
C ILE A 213 -5.56 -21.19 4.82
N ARG A 214 -6.21 -22.28 5.31
CA ARG A 214 -5.72 -23.65 5.11
C ARG A 214 -5.68 -24.03 3.64
N ALA A 215 -6.72 -23.67 2.87
CA ALA A 215 -6.75 -23.86 1.44
C ALA A 215 -5.62 -23.09 0.73
N LEU A 216 -5.41 -21.84 1.13
CA LEU A 216 -4.38 -20.98 0.56
C LEU A 216 -2.96 -21.55 0.75
N ARG A 217 -2.69 -22.20 1.89
CA ARG A 217 -1.40 -22.85 2.20
C ARG A 217 -1.05 -24.00 1.27
N THR A 218 -1.98 -24.56 0.54
CA THR A 218 -1.69 -25.59 -0.47
C THR A 218 -0.87 -25.05 -1.65
N PHE A 219 -0.90 -23.73 -1.86
CA PHE A 219 -0.15 -23.05 -2.92
C PHE A 219 1.24 -22.54 -2.46
N GLY A 220 1.55 -22.63 -1.16
CA GLY A 220 2.86 -22.22 -0.62
C GLY A 220 2.77 -21.33 0.63
N ASP A 221 3.84 -20.59 0.89
CA ASP A 221 3.89 -19.61 1.98
C ASP A 221 2.84 -18.52 1.75
N VAL A 222 2.07 -18.19 2.79
CA VAL A 222 1.02 -17.16 2.74
C VAL A 222 1.60 -15.81 3.16
N TYR A 223 1.27 -14.79 2.38
CA TYR A 223 1.55 -13.40 2.67
C TYR A 223 0.26 -12.59 2.63
N VAL A 224 0.03 -11.74 3.62
CA VAL A 224 -1.12 -10.83 3.65
C VAL A 224 -0.63 -9.43 3.91
N LEU A 225 -0.85 -8.55 2.95
CA LEU A 225 -0.48 -7.15 3.03
C LEU A 225 -1.62 -6.34 3.64
N ASN A 226 -1.34 -5.51 4.63
CA ASN A 226 -2.28 -4.56 5.23
C ASN A 226 -3.62 -5.21 5.64
N LEU A 227 -3.56 -6.32 6.36
CA LEU A 227 -4.75 -6.91 6.99
C LEU A 227 -5.14 -6.07 8.20
N PRO A 228 -6.42 -5.65 8.37
CA PRO A 228 -6.84 -5.01 9.61
C PRO A 228 -6.45 -5.83 10.84
N ALA A 229 -5.92 -5.20 11.87
CA ALA A 229 -5.37 -5.90 13.04
C ALA A 229 -6.44 -6.64 13.86
N ASP A 230 -7.69 -6.18 13.77
CA ASP A 230 -8.88 -6.79 14.39
C ASP A 230 -9.64 -7.76 13.47
N ASP A 231 -9.14 -7.98 12.23
CA ASP A 231 -9.74 -8.92 11.29
C ASP A 231 -9.64 -10.37 11.83
N PRO A 232 -10.72 -11.17 11.76
CA PRO A 232 -10.70 -12.56 12.21
C PRO A 232 -9.59 -13.42 11.60
N ALA A 233 -9.14 -13.11 10.37
CA ALA A 233 -8.03 -13.79 9.72
C ALA A 233 -6.69 -13.57 10.46
N ALA A 234 -6.51 -12.44 11.14
CA ALA A 234 -5.30 -12.17 11.93
C ALA A 234 -5.15 -13.14 13.10
N GLN A 235 -6.26 -13.49 13.78
CA GLN A 235 -6.26 -14.50 14.81
C GLN A 235 -5.92 -15.89 14.26
N VAL A 236 -6.54 -16.28 13.17
CA VAL A 236 -6.28 -17.58 12.50
C VAL A 236 -4.83 -17.68 12.04
N LEU A 237 -4.29 -16.63 11.42
CA LEU A 237 -2.88 -16.60 11.01
C LEU A 237 -1.96 -16.83 12.21
N ARG A 238 -2.23 -16.20 13.35
CA ARG A 238 -1.45 -16.36 14.58
C ARG A 238 -1.54 -17.79 15.14
N GLU A 239 -2.72 -18.38 15.19
CA GLU A 239 -2.96 -19.75 15.65
C GLU A 239 -2.26 -20.79 14.76
N LEU A 240 -2.15 -20.52 13.47
CA LEU A 240 -1.44 -21.35 12.50
C LEU A 240 0.08 -21.14 12.50
N GLY A 241 0.62 -20.29 13.38
CA GLY A 241 2.05 -20.02 13.52
C GLY A 241 2.58 -18.91 12.60
N GLY A 242 1.69 -18.07 12.07
CA GLY A 242 2.05 -16.88 11.32
C GLY A 242 2.69 -15.81 12.20
N SER A 243 3.41 -14.90 11.57
CA SER A 243 4.07 -13.78 12.22
C SER A 243 3.77 -12.45 11.54
N VAL A 244 3.59 -11.42 12.35
CA VAL A 244 3.51 -10.02 11.88
C VAL A 244 4.92 -9.54 11.56
N THR A 245 5.12 -9.03 10.36
CA THR A 245 6.41 -8.47 9.92
C THR A 245 6.44 -6.95 9.98
N VAL A 246 5.28 -6.30 9.81
CA VAL A 246 5.12 -4.84 9.87
C VAL A 246 3.78 -4.52 10.51
N ARG A 247 3.75 -3.48 11.35
CA ARG A 247 2.51 -2.85 11.84
C ARG A 247 2.45 -1.42 11.35
N GLN A 248 1.28 -1.01 10.89
CA GLN A 248 1.05 0.32 10.33
C GLN A 248 -0.27 0.88 10.83
N HIS A 249 -0.35 2.20 10.92
CA HIS A 249 -1.63 2.90 10.96
C HIS A 249 -2.05 3.20 9.53
N GLU A 250 -3.26 2.84 9.15
CA GLU A 250 -3.92 3.40 7.98
C GLU A 250 -4.56 4.72 8.41
N MET A 251 -4.23 5.78 7.68
CA MET A 251 -4.66 7.13 8.01
C MET A 251 -5.40 7.77 6.85
N LEU A 252 -6.34 8.64 7.18
CA LEU A 252 -7.19 9.36 6.24
C LEU A 252 -7.14 10.87 6.49
N LEU A 253 -7.00 11.63 5.42
CA LEU A 253 -7.27 13.06 5.35
C LEU A 253 -8.52 13.29 4.49
N GLN A 254 -9.51 14.03 5.03
CA GLN A 254 -10.61 14.59 4.24
C GLN A 254 -10.16 15.93 3.67
N LEU A 255 -10.11 16.04 2.34
CA LEU A 255 -9.90 17.33 1.71
C LEU A 255 -11.22 18.12 1.78
N GLN A 256 -11.16 19.34 2.31
CA GLN A 256 -12.32 20.24 2.35
C GLN A 256 -12.42 20.98 1.01
N ASP A 257 -13.65 21.21 0.56
CA ASP A 257 -13.97 22.06 -0.59
C ASP A 257 -13.43 23.51 -0.42
#